data_0eb8368c54cb2ccb21cd2c47221c7d3b
#
_entry.id   0eb8368c54cb2ccb21cd2c47221c7d3b
#
_cell.length_a   1.000
_cell.length_b   1.000
_cell.length_c   1.000
_cell.angle_alpha   90.00
_cell.angle_beta   90.00
_cell.angle_gamma   90.00
#
_symmetry.space_group_name_H-M   'P 1'
#
loop_
_entity.id
_entity.type
_entity.pdbx_description
1 polymer ?
#
loop_
_entity_poly.entity_id
_entity_poly.type
_entity_poly.pdbx_seq_one_letter_code
_entity_poly.pdbx_strand_id
1 'polypeptide(L)'
;MIVTSTGSVQPTDQVDISSELSGTIRKVNVTFNTPVKAGDVLAELDTNKLEADVQSARAKLASAKANVAKAKADLGSANTSLERLRSLVQNRVSSQQDLDAAQFNRDAAAATLEVNEATVLSSEADLRLAEVNLSKAKIVSPIDGVILTRDVDPGATVASSLNAPVLFTIAGDLRRMELQVSIDEADVGKVESGQEATFNVDAYPERRFPAKIETVRFASETVSNVVTYKGILTVDNAELLLRPGMTATANIVVEHVKDALLVPNAALRYTPPRENASRGGGLMGLFRPPRMNRSRGAGAEQAAAGKRQVWVLRNGTPVSVSVQAGSTDGQFTAVTSDALKAGDQVITDATQRSS
;
A
#
# COMPACT_ATOMS: atom_id res chain seq x y z
N MET A 1 26.18 5.35 -9.34
CA MET A 1 26.01 4.59 -8.06
C MET A 1 24.68 3.83 -8.12
N ILE A 2 24.66 2.59 -7.63
CA ILE A 2 23.46 1.73 -7.68
C ILE A 2 23.12 1.34 -6.25
N VAL A 3 21.83 1.44 -5.90
CA VAL A 3 21.25 0.90 -4.66
C VAL A 3 20.49 -0.36 -5.03
N THR A 4 20.81 -1.47 -4.37
CA THR A 4 20.13 -2.76 -4.57
C THR A 4 19.17 -2.98 -3.44
N SER A 5 17.90 -3.26 -3.76
CA SER A 5 16.83 -3.50 -2.79
C SER A 5 16.00 -4.69 -3.21
N THR A 6 15.49 -5.44 -2.24
CA THR A 6 14.58 -6.57 -2.49
C THR A 6 13.14 -6.16 -2.18
N GLY A 7 12.20 -6.79 -2.87
CA GLY A 7 10.80 -6.49 -2.67
C GLY A 7 9.87 -7.51 -3.33
N SER A 8 8.61 -7.14 -3.44
CA SER A 8 7.58 -7.98 -4.09
C SER A 8 6.77 -7.19 -5.11
N VAL A 9 6.41 -7.87 -6.19
CA VAL A 9 5.52 -7.34 -7.22
C VAL A 9 4.08 -7.42 -6.72
N GLN A 10 3.34 -6.30 -6.80
CA GLN A 10 1.95 -6.22 -6.35
C GLN A 10 1.10 -5.53 -7.43
N PRO A 11 -0.22 -5.78 -7.48
CA PRO A 11 -1.09 -4.99 -8.33
C PRO A 11 -1.22 -3.57 -7.78
N THR A 12 -1.36 -2.59 -8.64
CA THR A 12 -1.57 -1.18 -8.24
C THR A 12 -2.86 -1.01 -7.44
N ASP A 13 -3.91 -1.72 -7.86
CA ASP A 13 -5.21 -1.71 -7.20
C ASP A 13 -5.53 -3.11 -6.67
N GLN A 14 -5.65 -3.25 -5.37
CA GLN A 14 -6.06 -4.48 -4.70
C GLN A 14 -7.11 -4.17 -3.65
N VAL A 15 -8.18 -4.97 -3.62
CA VAL A 15 -9.25 -4.84 -2.64
C VAL A 15 -9.54 -6.17 -1.99
N ASP A 16 -9.54 -6.18 -0.67
CA ASP A 16 -9.94 -7.32 0.13
C ASP A 16 -11.43 -7.21 0.48
N ILE A 17 -12.19 -8.23 0.12
CA ILE A 17 -13.64 -8.30 0.30
C ILE A 17 -13.95 -9.18 1.50
N SER A 18 -14.69 -8.62 2.44
CA SER A 18 -15.22 -9.31 3.61
C SER A 18 -16.74 -9.22 3.65
N SER A 19 -17.40 -10.03 4.50
CA SER A 19 -18.84 -9.93 4.71
C SER A 19 -19.20 -8.83 5.70
N GLU A 20 -20.18 -7.99 5.37
CA GLU A 20 -20.77 -7.02 6.31
C GLU A 20 -21.77 -7.65 7.26
N LEU A 21 -22.32 -8.82 6.91
CA LEU A 21 -23.30 -9.56 7.71
C LEU A 21 -22.75 -10.91 8.14
N SER A 22 -23.14 -11.34 9.33
CA SER A 22 -22.90 -12.70 9.79
C SER A 22 -23.95 -13.64 9.23
N GLY A 23 -23.53 -14.79 8.74
CA GLY A 23 -24.43 -15.78 8.17
C GLY A 23 -23.70 -16.96 7.55
N THR A 24 -24.43 -17.90 6.99
CA THR A 24 -23.88 -19.03 6.25
C THR A 24 -23.87 -18.72 4.76
N ILE A 25 -22.76 -19.01 4.09
CA ILE A 25 -22.64 -18.87 2.65
C ILE A 25 -23.50 -19.94 1.97
N ARG A 26 -24.47 -19.52 1.19
CA ARG A 26 -25.35 -20.39 0.42
C ARG A 26 -24.70 -20.83 -0.88
N LYS A 27 -24.04 -19.88 -1.56
CA LYS A 27 -23.47 -20.11 -2.89
C LYS A 27 -22.27 -19.20 -3.10
N VAL A 28 -21.26 -19.72 -3.81
CA VAL A 28 -20.11 -18.95 -4.34
C VAL A 28 -20.17 -19.05 -5.85
N ASN A 29 -20.15 -17.90 -6.54
CA ASN A 29 -20.35 -17.80 -7.99
C ASN A 29 -19.04 -17.70 -8.76
N VAL A 30 -17.91 -17.45 -8.07
CA VAL A 30 -16.59 -17.19 -8.67
C VAL A 30 -15.54 -18.13 -8.10
N THR A 31 -14.45 -18.30 -8.83
CA THR A 31 -13.27 -19.09 -8.43
C THR A 31 -12.02 -18.26 -8.70
N PHE A 32 -10.82 -18.83 -8.37
CA PHE A 32 -9.54 -18.18 -8.63
C PHE A 32 -9.39 -17.83 -10.12
N ASN A 33 -8.71 -16.73 -10.40
CA ASN A 33 -8.43 -16.21 -11.73
C ASN A 33 -9.68 -15.90 -12.59
N THR A 34 -10.88 -15.84 -11.96
CA THR A 34 -12.11 -15.42 -12.65
C THR A 34 -12.09 -13.91 -12.83
N PRO A 35 -12.25 -13.40 -14.07
CA PRO A 35 -12.47 -11.97 -14.30
C PRO A 35 -13.85 -11.58 -13.79
N VAL A 36 -13.93 -10.45 -13.10
CA VAL A 36 -15.16 -9.90 -12.51
C VAL A 36 -15.26 -8.42 -12.82
N LYS A 37 -16.51 -7.93 -12.87
CA LYS A 37 -16.82 -6.51 -13.02
C LYS A 37 -17.40 -5.94 -11.73
N ALA A 38 -17.31 -4.65 -11.57
CA ALA A 38 -17.97 -3.95 -10.48
C ALA A 38 -19.48 -4.24 -10.49
N GLY A 39 -20.00 -4.72 -9.36
CA GLY A 39 -21.40 -5.14 -9.21
C GLY A 39 -21.65 -6.64 -9.43
N ASP A 40 -20.69 -7.42 -9.92
CA ASP A 40 -20.85 -8.86 -10.06
C ASP A 40 -20.97 -9.53 -8.67
N VAL A 41 -21.89 -10.48 -8.55
CA VAL A 41 -22.15 -11.21 -7.30
C VAL A 41 -21.13 -12.34 -7.13
N LEU A 42 -20.24 -12.20 -6.15
CA LEU A 42 -19.18 -13.16 -5.84
C LEU A 42 -19.70 -14.32 -5.01
N ALA A 43 -20.49 -14.02 -3.98
CA ALA A 43 -21.10 -15.01 -3.10
C ALA A 43 -22.44 -14.50 -2.55
N GLU A 44 -23.26 -15.42 -2.08
CA GLU A 44 -24.57 -15.14 -1.49
C GLU A 44 -24.67 -15.81 -0.13
N LEU A 45 -25.10 -15.04 0.86
CA LEU A 45 -25.49 -15.56 2.18
C LEU A 45 -26.85 -16.25 2.13
N ASP A 46 -27.19 -17.03 3.13
CA ASP A 46 -28.57 -17.51 3.34
C ASP A 46 -29.48 -16.33 3.65
N THR A 47 -30.47 -16.10 2.78
CA THR A 47 -31.39 -14.96 2.81
C THR A 47 -32.70 -15.24 3.51
N ASN A 48 -33.00 -16.51 3.92
CA ASN A 48 -34.29 -16.91 4.42
C ASN A 48 -34.80 -16.03 5.57
N LYS A 49 -33.93 -15.73 6.54
CA LYS A 49 -34.27 -14.86 7.67
C LYS A 49 -34.49 -13.40 7.22
N LEU A 50 -33.58 -12.89 6.36
CA LEU A 50 -33.65 -11.50 5.89
C LEU A 50 -34.86 -11.25 5.00
N GLU A 51 -35.26 -12.23 4.19
CA GLU A 51 -36.51 -12.18 3.40
C GLU A 51 -37.73 -12.16 4.30
N ALA A 52 -37.74 -12.97 5.36
CA ALA A 52 -38.83 -12.95 6.35
C ALA A 52 -38.92 -11.59 7.09
N ASP A 53 -37.77 -10.99 7.43
CA ASP A 53 -37.71 -9.66 8.05
C ASP A 53 -38.25 -8.57 7.11
N VAL A 54 -37.93 -8.60 5.82
CA VAL A 54 -38.51 -7.70 4.80
C VAL A 54 -40.01 -7.87 4.70
N GLN A 55 -40.50 -9.12 4.66
CA GLN A 55 -41.96 -9.38 4.60
C GLN A 55 -42.69 -8.87 5.86
N SER A 56 -42.07 -9.04 7.03
CA SER A 56 -42.63 -8.51 8.29
C SER A 56 -42.71 -6.99 8.28
N ALA A 57 -41.63 -6.32 7.83
CA ALA A 57 -41.59 -4.86 7.73
C ALA A 57 -42.64 -4.34 6.71
N ARG A 58 -42.80 -5.02 5.56
CA ARG A 58 -43.86 -4.68 4.58
C ARG A 58 -45.25 -4.78 5.16
N ALA A 59 -45.51 -5.83 5.94
CA ALA A 59 -46.83 -6.00 6.59
C ALA A 59 -47.10 -4.89 7.62
N LYS A 60 -46.08 -4.49 8.41
CA LYS A 60 -46.18 -3.37 9.35
C LYS A 60 -46.48 -2.05 8.62
N LEU A 61 -45.80 -1.76 7.53
CA LEU A 61 -46.04 -0.58 6.71
C LEU A 61 -47.47 -0.57 6.14
N ALA A 62 -47.95 -1.71 5.64
CA ALA A 62 -49.29 -1.82 5.11
C ALA A 62 -50.35 -1.54 6.21
N SER A 63 -50.13 -2.04 7.43
CA SER A 63 -50.98 -1.77 8.59
C SER A 63 -50.98 -0.28 8.97
N ALA A 64 -49.79 0.35 9.01
CA ALA A 64 -49.65 1.79 9.28
C ALA A 64 -50.40 2.64 8.23
N LYS A 65 -50.29 2.31 6.94
CA LYS A 65 -51.03 2.99 5.87
C LYS A 65 -52.53 2.83 5.99
N ALA A 66 -53.01 1.65 6.43
CA ALA A 66 -54.45 1.43 6.69
C ALA A 66 -54.93 2.29 7.87
N ASN A 67 -54.10 2.46 8.93
CA ASN A 67 -54.44 3.33 10.05
C ASN A 67 -54.52 4.81 9.63
N VAL A 68 -53.65 5.28 8.74
CA VAL A 68 -53.76 6.64 8.16
C VAL A 68 -55.04 6.79 7.36
N ALA A 69 -55.43 5.77 6.56
CA ALA A 69 -56.68 5.82 5.79
C ALA A 69 -57.90 5.92 6.72
N LYS A 70 -57.88 5.16 7.81
CA LYS A 70 -58.91 5.25 8.87
C LYS A 70 -58.96 6.65 9.51
N ALA A 71 -57.81 7.17 9.96
CA ALA A 71 -57.74 8.49 10.59
C ALA A 71 -58.17 9.62 9.64
N LYS A 72 -57.87 9.50 8.32
CA LYS A 72 -58.38 10.44 7.30
C LYS A 72 -59.89 10.40 7.17
N ALA A 73 -60.50 9.22 7.24
CA ALA A 73 -61.97 9.09 7.22
C ALA A 73 -62.60 9.69 8.49
N ASP A 74 -61.97 9.44 9.66
CA ASP A 74 -62.45 9.98 10.95
C ASP A 74 -62.35 11.53 10.94
N LEU A 75 -61.26 12.10 10.48
CA LEU A 75 -61.11 13.56 10.32
C LEU A 75 -62.12 14.11 9.31
N GLY A 76 -62.37 13.42 8.19
CA GLY A 76 -63.40 13.81 7.22
C GLY A 76 -64.79 13.87 7.84
N SER A 77 -65.15 12.91 8.68
CA SER A 77 -66.40 12.86 9.44
C SER A 77 -66.48 14.03 10.44
N ALA A 78 -65.41 14.28 11.20
CA ALA A 78 -65.36 15.37 12.17
C ALA A 78 -65.45 16.75 11.48
N ASN A 79 -64.81 16.94 10.34
CA ASN A 79 -64.91 18.16 9.54
C ASN A 79 -66.38 18.39 9.06
N THR A 80 -67.03 17.35 8.53
CA THR A 80 -68.43 17.45 8.10
C THR A 80 -69.37 17.81 9.26
N SER A 81 -69.11 17.26 10.44
CA SER A 81 -69.90 17.56 11.66
C SER A 81 -69.69 18.99 12.12
N LEU A 82 -68.45 19.50 12.11
CA LEU A 82 -68.07 20.87 12.43
C LEU A 82 -68.78 21.86 11.49
N GLU A 83 -68.70 21.65 10.17
CA GLU A 83 -69.34 22.52 9.16
C GLU A 83 -70.87 22.56 9.35
N ARG A 84 -71.49 21.42 9.66
CA ARG A 84 -72.93 21.35 9.95
C ARG A 84 -73.29 22.15 11.19
N LEU A 85 -72.55 21.98 12.31
CA LEU A 85 -72.81 22.71 13.55
C LEU A 85 -72.54 24.21 13.38
N ARG A 86 -71.50 24.62 12.64
CA ARG A 86 -71.20 26.00 12.28
C ARG A 86 -72.42 26.67 11.60
N SER A 87 -73.04 25.97 10.65
CA SER A 87 -74.25 26.44 9.97
C SER A 87 -75.46 26.53 10.92
N LEU A 88 -75.68 25.55 11.83
CA LEU A 88 -76.72 25.56 12.80
C LEU A 88 -76.60 26.70 13.84
N VAL A 89 -75.43 27.01 14.33
CA VAL A 89 -75.15 28.12 15.24
C VAL A 89 -75.40 29.44 14.55
N GLN A 90 -74.95 29.62 13.28
CA GLN A 90 -75.27 30.81 12.53
C GLN A 90 -76.78 31.08 12.39
N ASN A 91 -77.57 30.02 12.26
CA ASN A 91 -79.00 30.07 12.17
C ASN A 91 -79.66 30.09 13.56
N ARG A 92 -78.93 30.19 14.67
CA ARG A 92 -79.38 30.22 16.07
C ARG A 92 -80.16 28.97 16.49
N VAL A 93 -79.86 27.78 15.91
CA VAL A 93 -80.49 26.49 16.18
C VAL A 93 -79.67 25.65 17.15
N SER A 94 -78.39 25.88 17.33
CA SER A 94 -77.48 25.17 18.23
C SER A 94 -76.70 26.15 19.12
N SER A 95 -76.05 25.58 20.18
CA SER A 95 -75.26 26.37 21.13
C SER A 95 -73.84 26.59 20.69
N GLN A 96 -73.17 27.66 21.20
CA GLN A 96 -71.72 27.86 20.97
C GLN A 96 -70.90 26.70 21.61
N GLN A 97 -71.33 26.17 22.72
CA GLN A 97 -70.71 25.04 23.40
C GLN A 97 -70.62 23.80 22.48
N ASP A 98 -71.71 23.51 21.70
CA ASP A 98 -71.72 22.38 20.76
C ASP A 98 -70.73 22.60 19.63
N LEU A 99 -70.60 23.86 19.15
CA LEU A 99 -69.60 24.20 18.11
C LEU A 99 -68.19 24.04 18.63
N ASP A 100 -67.85 24.52 19.83
CA ASP A 100 -66.54 24.39 20.45
C ASP A 100 -66.19 22.92 20.67
N ALA A 101 -67.15 22.09 21.12
CA ALA A 101 -66.96 20.63 21.26
C ALA A 101 -66.66 19.96 19.91
N ALA A 102 -67.32 20.36 18.83
CA ALA A 102 -67.04 19.81 17.49
C ALA A 102 -65.67 20.25 16.96
N GLN A 103 -65.24 21.46 17.30
CA GLN A 103 -63.91 21.94 16.94
C GLN A 103 -62.83 21.18 17.66
N PHE A 104 -62.95 20.93 18.96
CA PHE A 104 -62.04 20.06 19.72
C PHE A 104 -61.98 18.64 19.17
N ASN A 105 -63.12 18.04 18.79
CA ASN A 105 -63.14 16.72 18.19
C ASN A 105 -62.42 16.66 16.84
N ARG A 106 -62.61 17.70 16.01
CA ARG A 106 -61.86 17.81 14.72
C ARG A 106 -60.37 17.95 14.95
N ASP A 107 -59.95 18.79 15.89
CA ASP A 107 -58.54 19.02 16.21
C ASP A 107 -57.89 17.74 16.79
N ALA A 108 -58.61 16.98 17.62
CA ALA A 108 -58.18 15.67 18.09
C ALA A 108 -58.01 14.65 16.95
N ALA A 109 -58.97 14.63 16.00
CA ALA A 109 -58.87 13.77 14.82
C ALA A 109 -57.72 14.15 13.90
N ALA A 110 -57.43 15.47 13.76
CA ALA A 110 -56.28 15.98 12.99
C ALA A 110 -54.95 15.55 13.64
N ALA A 111 -54.81 15.72 14.96
CA ALA A 111 -53.62 15.26 15.69
C ALA A 111 -53.41 13.73 15.59
N THR A 112 -54.53 12.95 15.64
CA THR A 112 -54.46 11.50 15.45
C THR A 112 -53.99 11.12 14.05
N LEU A 113 -54.40 11.86 13.02
CA LEU A 113 -53.90 11.66 11.67
C LEU A 113 -52.39 11.91 11.58
N GLU A 114 -51.91 13.02 12.16
CA GLU A 114 -50.49 13.38 12.19
C GLU A 114 -49.63 12.28 12.87
N VAL A 115 -50.10 11.75 14.00
CA VAL A 115 -49.43 10.61 14.69
C VAL A 115 -49.36 9.36 13.78
N ASN A 116 -50.46 9.04 13.08
CA ASN A 116 -50.44 7.89 12.16
C ASN A 116 -49.57 8.11 10.94
N GLU A 117 -49.52 9.34 10.42
CA GLU A 117 -48.58 9.69 9.32
C GLU A 117 -47.13 9.57 9.78
N ALA A 118 -46.78 10.01 11.00
CA ALA A 118 -45.44 9.79 11.57
C ALA A 118 -45.13 8.28 11.73
N THR A 119 -46.11 7.47 12.08
CA THR A 119 -45.97 5.99 12.18
C THR A 119 -45.67 5.36 10.82
N VAL A 120 -46.26 5.87 9.74
CA VAL A 120 -45.91 5.42 8.36
C VAL A 120 -44.46 5.72 8.03
N LEU A 121 -43.99 6.93 8.33
CA LEU A 121 -42.57 7.29 8.08
C LEU A 121 -41.62 6.37 8.85
N SER A 122 -41.93 6.05 10.11
CA SER A 122 -41.13 5.09 10.89
C SER A 122 -41.12 3.70 10.25
N SER A 123 -42.29 3.20 9.84
CA SER A 123 -42.44 1.87 9.22
C SER A 123 -41.76 1.81 7.83
N GLU A 124 -41.74 2.92 7.10
CA GLU A 124 -40.98 3.02 5.84
C GLU A 124 -39.45 2.97 6.06
N ALA A 125 -38.97 3.60 7.12
CA ALA A 125 -37.56 3.52 7.52
C ALA A 125 -37.19 2.08 7.93
N ASP A 126 -38.03 1.40 8.70
CA ASP A 126 -37.81 -0.01 9.10
C ASP A 126 -37.77 -0.94 7.88
N LEU A 127 -38.68 -0.75 6.91
CA LEU A 127 -38.67 -1.52 5.66
C LEU A 127 -37.39 -1.28 4.88
N ARG A 128 -36.97 -0.03 4.74
CA ARG A 128 -35.72 0.31 4.03
C ARG A 128 -34.51 -0.33 4.70
N LEU A 129 -34.43 -0.33 6.03
CA LEU A 129 -33.37 -1.00 6.76
C LEU A 129 -33.36 -2.52 6.47
N ALA A 130 -34.48 -3.17 6.48
CA ALA A 130 -34.60 -4.60 6.17
C ALA A 130 -34.18 -4.90 4.72
N GLU A 131 -34.58 -4.06 3.75
CA GLU A 131 -34.19 -4.20 2.34
C GLU A 131 -32.68 -3.96 2.12
N VAL A 132 -32.07 -3.00 2.81
CA VAL A 132 -30.62 -2.80 2.80
C VAL A 132 -29.90 -4.02 3.36
N ASN A 133 -30.35 -4.58 4.47
CA ASN A 133 -29.74 -5.78 5.03
C ASN A 133 -29.87 -6.99 4.07
N LEU A 134 -31.00 -7.14 3.40
CA LEU A 134 -31.16 -8.17 2.37
C LEU A 134 -30.22 -7.94 1.17
N SER A 135 -30.02 -6.71 0.75
CA SER A 135 -29.07 -6.40 -0.33
C SER A 135 -27.62 -6.72 0.04
N LYS A 136 -27.24 -6.48 1.30
CA LYS A 136 -25.90 -6.79 1.85
C LYS A 136 -25.64 -8.31 1.98
N ALA A 137 -26.65 -9.14 1.88
CA ALA A 137 -26.49 -10.60 1.81
C ALA A 137 -25.83 -11.06 0.50
N LYS A 138 -25.81 -10.23 -0.53
CA LYS A 138 -25.07 -10.46 -1.77
C LYS A 138 -23.73 -9.76 -1.67
N ILE A 139 -22.65 -10.54 -1.66
CA ILE A 139 -21.29 -10.03 -1.65
C ILE A 139 -20.91 -9.74 -3.08
N VAL A 140 -20.69 -8.47 -3.40
CA VAL A 140 -20.43 -7.99 -4.76
C VAL A 140 -19.01 -7.42 -4.91
N SER A 141 -18.48 -7.46 -6.13
CA SER A 141 -17.21 -6.81 -6.42
C SER A 141 -17.38 -5.29 -6.47
N PRO A 142 -16.55 -4.49 -5.78
CA PRO A 142 -16.56 -3.04 -5.88
C PRO A 142 -15.78 -2.51 -7.08
N ILE A 143 -14.92 -3.33 -7.71
CA ILE A 143 -14.04 -2.94 -8.81
C ILE A 143 -14.09 -3.98 -9.94
N ASP A 144 -13.67 -3.56 -11.13
CA ASP A 144 -13.34 -4.47 -12.23
C ASP A 144 -11.97 -5.10 -11.95
N GLY A 145 -11.85 -6.41 -12.16
CA GLY A 145 -10.57 -7.06 -11.89
C GLY A 145 -10.59 -8.57 -12.01
N VAL A 146 -9.65 -9.22 -11.35
CA VAL A 146 -9.49 -10.68 -11.32
C VAL A 146 -9.40 -11.16 -9.87
N ILE A 147 -10.11 -12.24 -9.54
CA ILE A 147 -10.04 -12.87 -8.23
C ILE A 147 -8.65 -13.50 -8.04
N LEU A 148 -7.90 -13.01 -7.05
CA LEU A 148 -6.61 -13.59 -6.66
C LEU A 148 -6.79 -14.74 -5.68
N THR A 149 -7.53 -14.50 -4.58
CA THR A 149 -7.78 -15.51 -3.55
C THR A 149 -9.28 -15.67 -3.31
N ARG A 150 -9.66 -16.86 -2.89
CA ARG A 150 -11.01 -17.22 -2.46
C ARG A 150 -10.87 -18.07 -1.19
N ASP A 151 -11.15 -17.45 -0.07
CA ASP A 151 -10.98 -18.07 1.27
C ASP A 151 -12.34 -18.43 1.89
N VAL A 152 -13.32 -18.72 1.04
CA VAL A 152 -14.69 -19.07 1.46
C VAL A 152 -15.29 -20.15 0.58
N ASP A 153 -15.98 -21.12 1.20
CA ASP A 153 -16.67 -22.21 0.53
C ASP A 153 -18.19 -22.17 0.81
N PRO A 154 -19.02 -22.74 -0.07
CA PRO A 154 -20.44 -22.95 0.20
C PRO A 154 -20.63 -23.75 1.50
N GLY A 155 -21.50 -23.29 2.38
CA GLY A 155 -21.74 -23.87 3.71
C GLY A 155 -20.85 -23.31 4.82
N ALA A 156 -19.83 -22.50 4.51
CA ALA A 156 -19.03 -21.83 5.52
C ALA A 156 -19.85 -20.78 6.27
N THR A 157 -19.64 -20.67 7.58
CA THR A 157 -20.25 -19.61 8.39
C THR A 157 -19.27 -18.48 8.56
N VAL A 158 -19.71 -17.26 8.20
CA VAL A 158 -18.94 -16.02 8.34
C VAL A 158 -19.51 -15.17 9.46
N ALA A 159 -18.63 -14.56 10.25
CA ALA A 159 -19.00 -13.65 11.32
C ALA A 159 -18.38 -12.26 11.01
N SER A 160 -19.21 -11.22 11.03
CA SER A 160 -18.78 -9.84 10.78
C SER A 160 -18.37 -9.10 12.06
N SER A 161 -18.50 -9.74 13.23
CA SER A 161 -18.15 -9.14 14.52
C SER A 161 -16.70 -9.40 14.89
N LEU A 162 -16.00 -8.37 15.43
CA LEU A 162 -14.61 -8.37 15.92
C LEU A 162 -13.52 -8.45 14.85
N ASN A 163 -13.49 -9.45 14.01
CA ASN A 163 -12.55 -9.57 12.89
C ASN A 163 -13.28 -10.24 11.72
N ALA A 164 -13.79 -9.45 10.79
CA ALA A 164 -14.40 -10.00 9.58
C ALA A 164 -13.29 -10.66 8.73
N PRO A 165 -13.39 -11.97 8.43
CA PRO A 165 -12.42 -12.64 7.59
C PRO A 165 -12.48 -12.07 6.16
N VAL A 166 -11.32 -12.00 5.50
CA VAL A 166 -11.25 -11.74 4.06
C VAL A 166 -11.78 -12.97 3.34
N LEU A 167 -12.76 -12.78 2.47
CA LEU A 167 -13.40 -13.84 1.69
C LEU A 167 -12.83 -13.95 0.29
N PHE A 168 -12.54 -12.79 -0.31
CA PHE A 168 -11.95 -12.66 -1.64
C PHE A 168 -10.94 -11.53 -1.65
N THR A 169 -9.86 -11.72 -2.40
CA THR A 169 -8.95 -10.65 -2.77
C THR A 169 -9.05 -10.44 -4.27
N ILE A 170 -9.34 -9.21 -4.69
CA ILE A 170 -9.49 -8.82 -6.09
C ILE A 170 -8.35 -7.89 -6.45
N ALA A 171 -7.64 -8.21 -7.52
CA ALA A 171 -6.72 -7.29 -8.17
C ALA A 171 -7.41 -6.59 -9.33
N GLY A 172 -7.14 -5.31 -9.50
CA GLY A 172 -7.58 -4.56 -10.67
C GLY A 172 -6.88 -5.00 -11.95
N ASP A 173 -6.35 -4.06 -12.72
CA ASP A 173 -5.65 -4.38 -13.97
C ASP A 173 -4.23 -4.94 -13.70
N LEU A 174 -4.04 -6.25 -13.91
CA LEU A 174 -2.74 -6.92 -13.78
C LEU A 174 -1.69 -6.49 -14.81
N ARG A 175 -2.04 -5.66 -15.78
CA ARG A 175 -1.08 -5.07 -16.73
C ARG A 175 -0.28 -3.94 -16.08
N ARG A 176 -0.86 -3.28 -15.09
CA ARG A 176 -0.21 -2.23 -14.31
C ARG A 176 0.08 -2.77 -12.92
N MET A 177 1.37 -2.95 -12.68
CA MET A 177 1.85 -3.48 -11.41
C MET A 177 2.74 -2.45 -10.74
N GLU A 178 2.94 -2.61 -9.47
CA GLU A 178 3.96 -1.90 -8.71
C GLU A 178 4.93 -2.89 -8.09
N LEU A 179 6.18 -2.49 -8.01
CA LEU A 179 7.18 -3.23 -7.24
C LEU A 179 7.43 -2.47 -5.94
N GLN A 180 7.06 -3.07 -4.83
CA GLN A 180 7.31 -2.54 -3.50
C GLN A 180 8.63 -3.08 -2.99
N VAL A 181 9.65 -2.23 -2.90
CA VAL A 181 11.00 -2.61 -2.41
C VAL A 181 11.26 -2.03 -1.03
N SER A 182 12.04 -2.76 -0.23
CA SER A 182 12.52 -2.30 1.06
C SER A 182 13.90 -1.67 0.90
N ILE A 183 13.97 -0.34 1.06
CA ILE A 183 15.21 0.45 0.97
C ILE A 183 15.76 0.63 2.37
N ASP A 184 17.04 0.33 2.55
CA ASP A 184 17.74 0.51 3.83
C ASP A 184 17.81 1.99 4.22
N GLU A 185 17.75 2.31 5.54
CA GLU A 185 17.90 3.66 6.07
C GLU A 185 19.19 4.35 5.61
N ALA A 186 20.29 3.59 5.45
CA ALA A 186 21.57 4.12 4.99
C ALA A 186 21.54 4.63 3.54
N ASP A 187 20.62 4.14 2.72
CA ASP A 187 20.52 4.45 1.28
C ASP A 187 19.32 5.29 0.90
N VAL A 188 18.29 5.38 1.78
CA VAL A 188 17.06 6.11 1.48
C VAL A 188 17.28 7.59 1.12
N GLY A 189 18.29 8.23 1.75
CA GLY A 189 18.63 9.63 1.47
C GLY A 189 19.20 9.90 0.07
N LYS A 190 19.50 8.86 -0.72
CA LYS A 190 20.01 8.95 -2.09
C LYS A 190 18.95 8.62 -3.13
N VAL A 191 17.83 8.02 -2.70
CA VAL A 191 16.76 7.56 -3.57
C VAL A 191 15.68 8.62 -3.69
N GLU A 192 15.43 9.06 -4.92
CA GLU A 192 14.48 10.12 -5.24
C GLU A 192 13.42 9.63 -6.24
N SER A 193 12.25 10.24 -6.20
CA SER A 193 11.20 10.00 -7.20
C SER A 193 11.68 10.36 -8.60
N GLY A 194 11.34 9.52 -9.56
CA GLY A 194 11.71 9.70 -10.97
C GLY A 194 13.00 9.02 -11.40
N GLN A 195 13.81 8.45 -10.49
CA GLN A 195 15.01 7.70 -10.83
C GLN A 195 14.65 6.40 -11.58
N GLU A 196 15.51 6.06 -12.53
CA GLU A 196 15.41 4.82 -13.30
C GLU A 196 15.91 3.64 -12.45
N ALA A 197 15.20 2.52 -12.59
CA ALA A 197 15.57 1.27 -11.96
C ALA A 197 15.40 0.12 -12.94
N THR A 198 16.11 -0.95 -12.69
CA THR A 198 15.90 -2.24 -13.36
C THR A 198 15.74 -3.30 -12.29
N PHE A 199 14.85 -4.26 -12.52
CA PHE A 199 14.69 -5.36 -11.60
C PHE A 199 14.64 -6.69 -12.35
N ASN A 200 14.95 -7.74 -11.64
CA ASN A 200 14.72 -9.12 -12.04
C ASN A 200 13.85 -9.81 -10.98
N VAL A 201 13.04 -10.76 -11.41
CA VAL A 201 12.25 -11.61 -10.52
C VAL A 201 12.88 -13.00 -10.47
N ASP A 202 12.76 -13.68 -9.34
CA ASP A 202 13.34 -15.03 -9.16
C ASP A 202 12.81 -16.05 -10.16
N ALA A 203 11.58 -15.83 -10.67
CA ALA A 203 10.99 -16.66 -11.72
C ALA A 203 11.64 -16.46 -13.10
N TYR A 204 12.27 -15.32 -13.36
CA TYR A 204 12.95 -14.96 -14.62
C TYR A 204 14.29 -14.28 -14.35
N PRO A 205 15.32 -15.00 -13.86
CA PRO A 205 16.59 -14.39 -13.39
C PRO A 205 17.38 -13.74 -14.54
N GLU A 206 17.25 -14.26 -15.75
CA GLU A 206 17.97 -13.72 -16.94
C GLU A 206 17.26 -12.49 -17.56
N ARG A 207 16.00 -12.22 -17.19
CA ARG A 207 15.22 -11.13 -17.76
C ARG A 207 15.25 -9.92 -16.84
N ARG A 208 15.64 -8.77 -17.38
CA ARG A 208 15.60 -7.48 -16.71
C ARG A 208 14.36 -6.71 -17.15
N PHE A 209 13.61 -6.25 -16.18
CA PHE A 209 12.42 -5.43 -16.40
C PHE A 209 12.77 -3.98 -16.06
N PRO A 210 12.41 -3.02 -16.93
CA PRO A 210 12.54 -1.62 -16.62
C PRO A 210 11.49 -1.21 -15.59
N ALA A 211 11.88 -0.32 -14.68
CA ALA A 211 11.00 0.29 -13.69
C ALA A 211 11.44 1.72 -13.41
N LYS A 212 10.58 2.50 -12.78
CA LYS A 212 10.86 3.85 -12.35
C LYS A 212 10.35 4.07 -10.94
N ILE A 213 11.13 4.75 -10.11
CA ILE A 213 10.69 5.13 -8.77
C ILE A 213 9.57 6.15 -8.90
N GLU A 214 8.41 5.79 -8.40
CA GLU A 214 7.26 6.69 -8.28
C GLU A 214 7.37 7.50 -7.00
N THR A 215 7.55 6.82 -5.87
CA THR A 215 7.67 7.46 -4.56
C THR A 215 8.41 6.58 -3.56
N VAL A 216 8.96 7.22 -2.53
CA VAL A 216 9.45 6.55 -1.32
C VAL A 216 8.55 6.97 -0.17
N ARG A 217 7.98 6.00 0.55
CA ARG A 217 7.08 6.28 1.68
C ARG A 217 7.87 6.88 2.85
N PHE A 218 7.30 7.89 3.50
CA PHE A 218 7.92 8.51 4.69
C PHE A 218 7.85 7.63 5.94
N ALA A 219 6.87 6.71 6.00
CA ALA A 219 6.74 5.78 7.11
C ALA A 219 7.79 4.68 6.97
N SER A 220 8.61 4.51 8.02
CA SER A 220 9.54 3.39 8.12
C SER A 220 8.84 2.14 8.64
N GLU A 221 9.34 0.99 8.23
CA GLU A 221 8.98 -0.32 8.78
C GLU A 221 10.22 -0.94 9.42
N THR A 222 10.04 -1.58 10.57
CA THR A 222 11.14 -2.30 11.23
C THR A 222 10.91 -3.79 11.03
N VAL A 223 11.77 -4.41 10.22
CA VAL A 223 11.74 -5.85 9.96
C VAL A 223 13.03 -6.45 10.51
N SER A 224 12.90 -7.40 11.43
CA SER A 224 14.06 -8.07 12.06
C SER A 224 15.09 -7.09 12.66
N ASN A 225 14.64 -6.04 13.30
CA ASN A 225 15.45 -4.95 13.90
C ASN A 225 16.22 -4.09 12.87
N VAL A 226 15.90 -4.18 11.59
CA VAL A 226 16.43 -3.29 10.55
C VAL A 226 15.33 -2.31 10.15
N VAL A 227 15.67 -1.02 10.15
CA VAL A 227 14.77 0.06 9.69
C VAL A 227 14.86 0.16 8.18
N THR A 228 13.74 0.01 7.52
CA THR A 228 13.61 0.12 6.06
C THR A 228 12.48 1.07 5.67
N TYR A 229 12.59 1.63 4.48
CA TYR A 229 11.57 2.48 3.88
C TYR A 229 11.02 1.83 2.61
N LYS A 230 9.72 1.84 2.42
CA LYS A 230 9.11 1.30 1.20
C LYS A 230 9.30 2.24 0.02
N GLY A 231 10.03 1.78 -0.99
CA GLY A 231 10.06 2.38 -2.32
C GLY A 231 9.01 1.72 -3.21
N ILE A 232 8.22 2.54 -3.92
CA ILE A 232 7.23 2.08 -4.89
C ILE A 232 7.76 2.38 -6.28
N LEU A 233 7.88 1.36 -7.11
CA LEU A 233 8.32 1.47 -8.49
C LEU A 233 7.18 1.08 -9.41
N THR A 234 6.90 1.90 -10.41
CA THR A 234 5.92 1.58 -11.46
C THR A 234 6.50 0.54 -12.41
N VAL A 235 5.71 -0.48 -12.70
CA VAL A 235 6.07 -1.62 -13.54
C VAL A 235 5.02 -1.86 -14.61
N ASP A 236 5.45 -1.94 -15.87
CA ASP A 236 4.58 -2.34 -16.99
C ASP A 236 4.63 -3.87 -17.16
N ASN A 237 3.46 -4.50 -17.10
CA ASN A 237 3.26 -5.94 -17.24
C ASN A 237 2.35 -6.27 -18.43
N ALA A 238 2.54 -5.61 -19.57
CA ALA A 238 1.70 -5.80 -20.78
C ALA A 238 1.64 -7.27 -21.23
N GLU A 239 2.72 -8.04 -21.02
CA GLU A 239 2.81 -9.46 -21.37
C GLU A 239 2.21 -10.40 -20.31
N LEU A 240 1.74 -9.90 -19.15
CA LEU A 240 1.20 -10.67 -18.03
C LEU A 240 2.14 -11.76 -17.49
N LEU A 241 3.44 -11.54 -17.59
CA LEU A 241 4.47 -12.46 -17.08
C LEU A 241 4.66 -12.35 -15.57
N LEU A 242 4.51 -11.13 -15.05
CA LEU A 242 4.64 -10.84 -13.64
C LEU A 242 3.33 -11.18 -12.95
N ARG A 243 3.44 -11.90 -11.83
CA ARG A 243 2.29 -12.25 -10.98
C ARG A 243 2.41 -11.58 -9.61
N PRO A 244 1.29 -11.21 -9.01
CA PRO A 244 1.27 -10.72 -7.63
C PRO A 244 2.00 -11.67 -6.67
N GLY A 245 2.81 -11.12 -5.78
CA GLY A 245 3.58 -11.88 -4.80
C GLY A 245 4.96 -12.37 -5.29
N MET A 246 5.35 -12.16 -6.55
CA MET A 246 6.69 -12.52 -7.01
C MET A 246 7.75 -11.67 -6.30
N THR A 247 8.78 -12.34 -5.78
CA THR A 247 9.97 -11.69 -5.21
C THR A 247 10.84 -11.13 -6.34
N ALA A 248 11.32 -9.91 -6.12
CA ALA A 248 12.16 -9.20 -7.08
C ALA A 248 13.34 -8.52 -6.40
N THR A 249 14.45 -8.43 -7.13
CA THR A 249 15.62 -7.64 -6.76
C THR A 249 15.72 -6.45 -7.71
N ALA A 250 15.62 -5.24 -7.16
CA ALA A 250 15.72 -4.00 -7.91
C ALA A 250 17.09 -3.35 -7.76
N ASN A 251 17.61 -2.83 -8.86
CA ASN A 251 18.81 -2.02 -8.94
C ASN A 251 18.42 -0.61 -9.34
N ILE A 252 18.49 0.32 -8.40
CA ILE A 252 18.09 1.72 -8.54
C ILE A 252 19.32 2.54 -8.88
N VAL A 253 19.27 3.32 -9.96
CA VAL A 253 20.35 4.20 -10.36
C VAL A 253 20.19 5.54 -9.65
N VAL A 254 20.91 5.71 -8.52
CA VAL A 254 20.82 6.92 -7.69
C VAL A 254 21.74 8.05 -8.14
N GLU A 255 22.83 7.73 -8.85
CA GLU A 255 23.77 8.73 -9.32
C GLU A 255 24.38 8.32 -10.65
N HIS A 256 24.34 9.22 -11.62
CA HIS A 256 24.95 9.07 -12.93
C HIS A 256 26.14 10.05 -13.01
N VAL A 257 27.36 9.55 -12.76
CA VAL A 257 28.57 10.35 -12.93
C VAL A 257 29.01 10.25 -14.38
N LYS A 258 28.92 11.35 -15.14
CA LYS A 258 29.38 11.43 -16.52
C LYS A 258 30.87 11.80 -16.53
N ASP A 259 31.62 11.24 -17.47
CA ASP A 259 33.04 11.56 -17.73
C ASP A 259 33.99 11.34 -16.53
N ALA A 260 33.69 10.36 -15.65
CA ALA A 260 34.56 10.03 -14.54
C ALA A 260 35.67 9.03 -14.93
N LEU A 261 36.86 9.24 -14.38
CA LEU A 261 37.91 8.23 -14.44
C LEU A 261 37.53 7.06 -13.51
N LEU A 262 37.42 5.86 -14.09
CA LEU A 262 37.08 4.64 -13.34
C LEU A 262 38.34 3.86 -13.01
N VAL A 263 38.52 3.51 -11.75
CA VAL A 263 39.64 2.69 -11.28
C VAL A 263 39.10 1.42 -10.64
N PRO A 264 39.60 0.23 -11.00
CA PRO A 264 39.19 -1.03 -10.36
C PRO A 264 39.41 -0.96 -8.85
N ASN A 265 38.44 -1.46 -8.07
CA ASN A 265 38.54 -1.43 -6.60
C ASN A 265 39.75 -2.19 -6.06
N ALA A 266 40.26 -3.19 -6.79
CA ALA A 266 41.49 -3.90 -6.47
C ALA A 266 42.71 -2.95 -6.44
N ALA A 267 42.79 -1.98 -7.36
CA ALA A 267 43.91 -1.02 -7.41
C ALA A 267 43.87 -0.03 -6.23
N LEU A 268 42.72 0.28 -5.67
CA LEU A 268 42.57 1.15 -4.49
C LEU A 268 42.98 0.45 -3.18
N ARG A 269 43.10 -0.87 -3.20
CA ARG A 269 43.52 -1.70 -2.05
C ARG A 269 44.96 -2.16 -2.16
N TYR A 270 45.57 -2.04 -3.36
CA TYR A 270 46.93 -2.51 -3.62
C TYR A 270 47.95 -1.59 -2.93
N THR A 271 48.86 -2.20 -2.18
CA THR A 271 50.05 -1.53 -1.63
C THR A 271 51.28 -2.35 -1.99
N PRO A 272 52.24 -1.81 -2.70
CA PRO A 272 53.43 -2.57 -3.09
C PRO A 272 54.20 -3.04 -1.84
N PRO A 273 54.77 -4.26 -1.86
CA PRO A 273 55.61 -4.73 -0.78
C PRO A 273 56.80 -3.77 -0.65
N ARG A 274 57.01 -3.27 0.56
CA ARG A 274 58.19 -2.43 0.86
C ARG A 274 59.41 -3.34 0.77
N GLU A 275 60.30 -3.09 -0.16
CA GLU A 275 61.64 -3.66 -0.11
C GLU A 275 62.31 -3.21 1.19
N ASN A 276 62.44 -4.15 2.13
CA ASN A 276 63.24 -3.96 3.30
C ASN A 276 64.67 -3.79 2.83
N ALA A 277 65.13 -2.55 2.69
CA ALA A 277 66.54 -2.26 2.57
C ALA A 277 67.24 -2.85 3.81
N SER A 278 67.80 -4.02 3.66
CA SER A 278 68.68 -4.64 4.64
C SER A 278 69.94 -3.80 4.80
N ARG A 279 69.85 -2.76 5.64
CA ARG A 279 71.05 -2.08 6.09
C ARG A 279 71.72 -3.01 7.09
N GLY A 280 72.90 -3.46 6.69
CA GLY A 280 73.81 -4.23 7.47
C GLY A 280 73.96 -3.65 8.88
N GLY A 281 73.47 -4.37 9.88
CA GLY A 281 73.66 -4.07 11.28
C GLY A 281 74.94 -4.66 11.74
N GLY A 282 75.98 -3.81 11.87
CA GLY A 282 77.24 -4.14 12.60
C GLY A 282 76.93 -4.36 14.10
N LEU A 283 77.81 -5.10 14.77
CA LEU A 283 77.79 -5.57 16.19
C LEU A 283 77.62 -4.53 17.30
N MET A 284 77.18 -3.30 17.01
CA MET A 284 76.98 -2.21 17.97
C MET A 284 75.55 -1.93 18.41
N GLY A 285 74.61 -2.86 18.16
CA GLY A 285 73.17 -2.71 18.43
C GLY A 285 72.69 -3.12 19.86
N LEU A 286 73.56 -3.58 20.74
CA LEU A 286 73.17 -4.18 22.02
C LEU A 286 72.90 -3.21 23.21
N PHE A 287 73.07 -1.90 23.00
CA PHE A 287 72.83 -0.90 24.04
C PHE A 287 71.95 0.27 23.60
N ARG A 288 70.72 0.02 23.10
CA ARG A 288 69.73 1.06 22.90
C ARG A 288 68.39 0.67 23.55
N PRO A 289 67.84 1.55 24.41
CA PRO A 289 66.51 1.31 24.99
C PRO A 289 65.45 1.34 23.85
N PRO A 290 64.33 0.60 24.00
CA PRO A 290 63.26 0.53 23.00
C PRO A 290 62.65 1.92 22.82
N ARG A 291 62.86 2.52 21.62
CA ARG A 291 62.14 3.70 21.21
C ARG A 291 60.72 3.28 20.86
N MET A 292 59.75 3.70 21.65
CA MET A 292 58.36 3.68 21.32
C MET A 292 58.13 4.33 19.93
N ASN A 293 57.74 3.48 18.97
CA ASN A 293 57.44 3.89 17.59
C ASN A 293 56.09 4.62 17.60
N ARG A 294 56.11 5.95 17.73
CA ARG A 294 54.96 6.82 17.45
C ARG A 294 54.91 7.11 15.95
N SER A 295 54.52 6.12 15.16
CA SER A 295 54.08 6.33 13.76
C SER A 295 52.61 5.87 13.59
N ARG A 296 51.72 6.45 14.35
CA ARG A 296 50.28 6.31 14.23
C ARG A 296 49.68 7.71 13.97
N GLY A 297 49.85 8.26 12.80
CA GLY A 297 49.27 9.57 12.51
C GLY A 297 49.03 9.87 11.03
N ALA A 298 49.92 9.49 10.16
CA ALA A 298 49.81 9.90 8.77
C ALA A 298 48.87 9.05 7.90
N GLY A 299 48.60 7.79 8.29
CA GLY A 299 47.67 6.93 7.53
C GLY A 299 46.20 7.07 7.91
N ALA A 300 45.93 7.51 9.15
CA ALA A 300 44.55 7.66 9.64
C ALA A 300 43.92 9.00 9.22
N GLU A 301 44.69 10.06 9.09
CA GLU A 301 44.22 11.37 8.62
C GLU A 301 43.93 11.36 7.11
N GLN A 302 44.66 10.58 6.30
CA GLN A 302 44.38 10.46 4.86
C GLN A 302 43.15 9.63 4.55
N ALA A 303 42.77 8.68 5.40
CA ALA A 303 41.56 7.89 5.25
C ALA A 303 40.30 8.70 5.58
N ALA A 304 40.38 9.69 6.47
CA ALA A 304 39.24 10.53 6.86
C ALA A 304 38.83 11.58 5.79
N ALA A 305 39.68 11.84 4.79
CA ALA A 305 39.46 12.86 3.75
C ALA A 305 39.04 12.25 2.38
N GLY A 306 38.71 10.95 2.29
CA GLY A 306 38.38 10.29 1.01
C GLY A 306 39.59 10.17 0.05
N LYS A 307 40.79 10.59 0.47
CA LYS A 307 42.00 10.49 -0.33
C LYS A 307 42.56 9.08 -0.26
N ARG A 308 42.69 8.44 -1.44
CA ARG A 308 43.31 7.12 -1.58
C ARG A 308 44.51 7.20 -2.47
N GLN A 309 45.44 6.23 -2.39
CA GLN A 309 46.61 6.13 -3.27
C GLN A 309 46.38 4.98 -4.26
N VAL A 310 46.60 5.27 -5.53
CA VAL A 310 46.57 4.29 -6.60
C VAL A 310 47.98 4.21 -7.18
N TRP A 311 48.46 3.00 -7.45
CA TRP A 311 49.76 2.76 -8.03
C TRP A 311 49.63 2.60 -9.55
N VAL A 312 50.30 3.49 -10.26
CA VAL A 312 50.31 3.53 -11.73
C VAL A 312 51.69 3.12 -12.23
N LEU A 313 51.71 2.24 -13.24
CA LEU A 313 52.95 1.83 -13.86
C LEU A 313 53.38 2.87 -14.91
N ARG A 314 54.39 3.68 -14.60
CA ARG A 314 54.98 4.66 -15.55
C ARG A 314 56.43 4.27 -15.85
N ASN A 315 56.75 4.04 -17.11
CA ASN A 315 58.07 3.62 -17.56
C ASN A 315 58.65 2.39 -16.81
N GLY A 316 57.77 1.42 -16.48
CA GLY A 316 58.18 0.20 -15.77
C GLY A 316 58.38 0.38 -14.25
N THR A 317 58.16 1.57 -13.69
CA THR A 317 58.27 1.82 -12.25
C THR A 317 56.93 2.16 -11.65
N PRO A 318 56.55 1.59 -10.47
CA PRO A 318 55.32 1.90 -9.78
C PRO A 318 55.37 3.30 -9.15
N VAL A 319 54.50 4.20 -9.57
CA VAL A 319 54.38 5.56 -9.03
C VAL A 319 53.08 5.69 -8.29
N SER A 320 53.12 6.16 -7.03
CA SER A 320 51.90 6.42 -6.27
C SER A 320 51.24 7.72 -6.69
N VAL A 321 49.96 7.67 -7.02
CA VAL A 321 49.13 8.83 -7.37
C VAL A 321 48.05 8.97 -6.33
N SER A 322 47.90 10.15 -5.72
CA SER A 322 46.83 10.45 -4.81
C SER A 322 45.56 10.74 -5.60
N VAL A 323 44.49 10.04 -5.29
CA VAL A 323 43.17 10.19 -5.92
C VAL A 323 42.12 10.44 -4.85
N GLN A 324 41.09 11.23 -5.18
CA GLN A 324 39.91 11.39 -4.37
C GLN A 324 38.90 10.35 -4.85
N ALA A 325 38.56 9.40 -3.99
CA ALA A 325 37.58 8.38 -4.29
C ALA A 325 36.14 8.96 -4.17
N GLY A 326 35.38 8.80 -5.23
CA GLY A 326 33.94 9.14 -5.32
C GLY A 326 33.04 7.91 -5.25
N SER A 327 31.96 7.93 -6.03
CA SER A 327 30.96 6.87 -6.11
C SER A 327 31.53 5.58 -6.70
N THR A 328 31.03 4.43 -6.19
CA THR A 328 31.45 3.10 -6.65
C THR A 328 30.24 2.27 -7.11
N ASP A 329 30.45 1.39 -8.10
CA ASP A 329 29.48 0.39 -8.57
C ASP A 329 29.75 -1.02 -8.00
N GLY A 330 30.72 -1.13 -7.06
CA GLY A 330 31.15 -2.41 -6.48
C GLY A 330 32.36 -3.05 -7.19
N GLN A 331 32.58 -2.81 -8.48
CA GLN A 331 33.75 -3.26 -9.23
C GLN A 331 34.76 -2.12 -9.52
N PHE A 332 34.23 -0.96 -9.88
CA PHE A 332 35.01 0.25 -10.17
C PHE A 332 34.59 1.39 -9.23
N THR A 333 35.52 2.26 -8.96
CA THR A 333 35.30 3.51 -8.23
C THR A 333 35.62 4.68 -9.12
N ALA A 334 34.70 5.66 -9.21
CA ALA A 334 34.97 6.92 -9.85
C ALA A 334 36.01 7.69 -9.03
N VAL A 335 37.09 8.16 -9.66
CA VAL A 335 38.15 8.91 -8.98
C VAL A 335 38.42 10.25 -9.67
N THR A 336 38.71 11.27 -8.87
CA THR A 336 39.14 12.57 -9.33
C THR A 336 40.61 12.76 -8.98
N SER A 337 41.42 13.08 -9.96
CA SER A 337 42.88 13.37 -9.76
C SER A 337 43.41 14.16 -10.93
N ASP A 338 44.24 15.15 -10.63
CA ASP A 338 44.97 15.94 -11.66
C ASP A 338 46.15 15.17 -12.27
N ALA A 339 46.61 14.10 -11.60
CA ALA A 339 47.78 13.34 -11.97
C ALA A 339 47.48 11.99 -12.66
N LEU A 340 46.20 11.56 -12.71
CA LEU A 340 45.74 10.33 -13.37
C LEU A 340 45.03 10.68 -14.68
N LYS A 341 45.38 9.99 -15.77
CA LYS A 341 44.79 10.20 -17.10
C LYS A 341 44.10 8.92 -17.60
N ALA A 342 43.10 9.09 -18.47
CA ALA A 342 42.50 7.97 -19.17
C ALA A 342 43.55 7.20 -19.97
N GLY A 343 43.63 5.89 -19.77
CA GLY A 343 44.64 5.01 -20.40
C GLY A 343 45.84 4.72 -19.53
N ASP A 344 46.00 5.34 -18.35
CA ASP A 344 47.08 4.99 -17.41
C ASP A 344 46.89 3.54 -16.92
N GLN A 345 47.97 2.77 -16.85
CA GLN A 345 47.95 1.38 -16.35
C GLN A 345 48.02 1.39 -14.81
N VAL A 346 46.92 1.02 -14.17
CA VAL A 346 46.85 0.89 -12.71
C VAL A 346 47.20 -0.53 -12.26
N ILE A 347 47.96 -0.64 -11.18
CA ILE A 347 48.42 -1.93 -10.64
C ILE A 347 47.31 -2.48 -9.72
N THR A 348 46.78 -3.64 -10.04
CA THR A 348 45.74 -4.32 -9.26
C THR A 348 46.27 -5.44 -8.39
N ASP A 349 47.41 -6.05 -8.82
CA ASP A 349 48.08 -7.15 -8.11
C ASP A 349 49.57 -7.22 -8.49
N ALA A 350 50.38 -7.88 -7.67
CA ALA A 350 51.75 -8.16 -7.95
C ALA A 350 52.08 -9.63 -7.73
N THR A 351 52.42 -10.32 -8.77
CA THR A 351 52.93 -11.70 -8.71
C THR A 351 54.43 -11.66 -8.37
N GLN A 352 54.84 -12.21 -7.23
CA GLN A 352 56.24 -12.50 -6.96
C GLN A 352 56.69 -13.64 -7.89
N ARG A 353 57.59 -13.39 -8.83
CA ARG A 353 58.37 -14.44 -9.44
C ARG A 353 59.33 -14.99 -8.37
N SER A 354 59.06 -16.18 -7.86
CA SER A 354 60.07 -16.93 -7.13
C SER A 354 61.25 -17.26 -8.07
N SER A 355 62.38 -16.69 -7.80
CA SER A 355 63.67 -17.07 -8.39
C SER A 355 64.19 -18.34 -7.78
#